data_0a04eb06260f2e2b7ef7018c63fea9e1
#
_entry.id   0a04eb06260f2e2b7ef7018c63fea9e1
#
_cell.length_a   1.000
_cell.length_b   1.000
_cell.length_c   1.000
_cell.angle_alpha   90.00
_cell.angle_beta   90.00
_cell.angle_gamma   90.00
#
_symmetry.space_group_name_H-M   'P 1'
#
loop_
_entity.id
_entity.type
_entity.pdbx_description
1 polymer ?
#
loop_
_entity_poly.entity_id
_entity_poly.type
_entity_poly.pdbx_seq_one_letter_code
_entity_poly.pdbx_strand_id
1 'polypeptide(L)'
;AASPGVISVFLPNKFYASEDEYLDKLSNLMAIEYKEITNAGLQLQLDCPDLALARHMTFKELSEKDFLIRAEKQIECLNAALTKIDSSKIRMHICWGNYEGPHTFDIGLEKILPIILKANIKYLSIESSNPRHAHEWQVFENIKLPKNKILIPGVIDSTSNFVEHPDVVANRLIQFSKVINKEQLMAGTDCGFS
;
A
#
# COMPACT_ATOMS: atom_id res chain seq x y z
N ALA A 1 -8.18 -8.11 3.36
CA ALA A 1 -8.96 -7.29 4.29
C ALA A 1 -8.71 -5.80 4.05
N ALA A 2 -9.67 -4.96 4.38
CA ALA A 2 -9.54 -3.51 4.31
C ALA A 2 -8.68 -2.97 5.46
N SER A 3 -7.95 -1.86 5.25
CA SER A 3 -7.34 -1.11 6.36
C SER A 3 -8.39 -0.28 7.11
N PRO A 4 -8.17 0.09 8.40
CA PRO A 4 -9.04 1.06 9.09
C PRO A 4 -9.13 2.39 8.32
N GLY A 5 -8.01 2.81 7.71
CA GLY A 5 -7.93 4.02 6.90
C GLY A 5 -8.85 3.99 5.69
N VAL A 6 -8.84 2.90 4.91
CA VAL A 6 -9.70 2.79 3.72
C VAL A 6 -11.18 2.77 4.09
N ILE A 7 -11.55 2.11 5.20
CA ILE A 7 -12.93 2.12 5.68
C ILE A 7 -13.36 3.57 6.00
N SER A 8 -12.51 4.35 6.68
CA SER A 8 -12.83 5.74 7.02
C SER A 8 -12.99 6.65 5.80
N VAL A 9 -12.29 6.33 4.69
CA VAL A 9 -12.42 7.07 3.43
C VAL A 9 -13.73 6.79 2.72
N PHE A 10 -14.13 5.51 2.63
CA PHE A 10 -15.36 5.13 1.93
C PHE A 10 -16.63 5.25 2.79
N LEU A 11 -16.50 5.19 4.11
CA LEU A 11 -17.57 5.36 5.08
C LEU A 11 -17.22 6.51 6.04
N PRO A 12 -17.47 7.77 5.65
CA PRO A 12 -17.15 8.94 6.47
C PRO A 12 -17.84 8.90 7.83
N ASN A 13 -17.15 9.37 8.88
CA ASN A 13 -17.71 9.47 10.23
C ASN A 13 -18.96 10.35 10.27
N LYS A 14 -20.07 9.79 10.77
CA LYS A 14 -21.33 10.51 11.03
C LYS A 14 -21.87 10.27 12.43
N PHE A 15 -21.16 9.51 13.25
CA PHE A 15 -21.65 9.07 14.55
C PHE A 15 -20.71 9.43 15.71
N TYR A 16 -19.41 9.21 15.55
CA TYR A 16 -18.42 9.46 16.60
C TYR A 16 -18.10 10.95 16.74
N ALA A 17 -17.72 11.39 17.94
CA ALA A 17 -17.45 12.80 18.24
C ALA A 17 -16.24 13.36 17.49
N SER A 18 -15.28 12.51 17.10
CA SER A 18 -14.10 12.89 16.32
C SER A 18 -13.70 11.81 15.33
N GLU A 19 -12.89 12.19 14.33
CA GLU A 19 -12.27 11.24 13.40
C GLU A 19 -11.32 10.29 14.12
N ASP A 20 -10.61 10.77 15.13
CA ASP A 20 -9.70 9.94 15.93
C ASP A 20 -10.46 8.83 16.68
N GLU A 21 -11.57 9.18 17.32
CA GLU A 21 -12.42 8.17 17.98
C GLU A 21 -12.92 7.13 16.98
N TYR A 22 -13.34 7.58 15.79
CA TYR A 22 -13.79 6.68 14.73
C TYR A 22 -12.69 5.72 14.28
N LEU A 23 -11.50 6.25 13.97
CA LEU A 23 -10.36 5.43 13.58
C LEU A 23 -9.95 4.43 14.67
N ASP A 24 -9.98 4.82 15.94
CA ASP A 24 -9.69 3.92 17.05
C ASP A 24 -10.71 2.77 17.14
N LYS A 25 -11.99 3.06 16.91
CA LYS A 25 -13.03 2.00 16.87
C LYS A 25 -12.84 1.07 15.68
N LEU A 26 -12.55 1.61 14.50
CA LEU A 26 -12.24 0.81 13.32
C LEU A 26 -11.01 -0.08 13.55
N SER A 27 -9.94 0.46 14.13
CA SER A 27 -8.73 -0.30 14.44
C SER A 27 -9.02 -1.48 15.37
N ASN A 28 -9.82 -1.27 16.40
CA ASN A 28 -10.19 -2.32 17.35
C ASN A 28 -11.06 -3.41 16.69
N LEU A 29 -11.99 -3.04 15.81
CA LEU A 29 -12.83 -3.99 15.07
C LEU A 29 -12.00 -4.79 14.06
N MET A 30 -11.18 -4.12 13.26
CA MET A 30 -10.35 -4.79 12.26
C MET A 30 -9.29 -5.69 12.88
N ALA A 31 -8.80 -5.38 14.09
CA ALA A 31 -7.89 -6.26 14.83
C ALA A 31 -8.50 -7.65 15.09
N ILE A 32 -9.82 -7.73 15.28
CA ILE A 32 -10.54 -9.01 15.45
C ILE A 32 -10.52 -9.80 14.14
N GLU A 33 -10.90 -9.17 13.03
CA GLU A 33 -10.91 -9.79 11.69
C GLU A 33 -9.51 -10.27 11.30
N TYR A 34 -8.49 -9.42 11.45
CA TYR A 34 -7.11 -9.76 11.10
C TYR A 34 -6.58 -10.95 11.89
N LYS A 35 -6.94 -11.00 13.18
CA LYS A 35 -6.58 -12.12 14.05
C LYS A 35 -7.24 -13.43 13.62
N GLU A 36 -8.51 -13.39 13.26
CA GLU A 36 -9.23 -14.60 12.79
C GLU A 36 -8.62 -15.13 11.48
N ILE A 37 -8.29 -14.25 10.53
CA ILE A 37 -7.63 -14.63 9.28
C ILE A 37 -6.28 -15.34 9.59
N THR A 38 -5.45 -14.75 10.44
CA THR A 38 -4.13 -15.30 10.74
C THR A 38 -4.15 -16.53 11.64
N ASN A 39 -5.18 -16.67 12.53
CA ASN A 39 -5.42 -17.86 13.34
C ASN A 39 -5.89 -19.04 12.48
N ALA A 40 -6.58 -18.78 11.38
CA ALA A 40 -6.96 -19.80 10.39
C ALA A 40 -5.76 -20.33 9.57
N GLY A 41 -4.54 -19.86 9.85
CA GLY A 41 -3.32 -20.28 9.15
C GLY A 41 -3.09 -19.56 7.82
N LEU A 42 -3.88 -18.53 7.50
CA LEU A 42 -3.79 -17.75 6.27
C LEU A 42 -2.81 -16.58 6.43
N GLN A 43 -2.29 -16.11 5.30
CA GLN A 43 -1.64 -14.80 5.25
C GLN A 43 -2.70 -13.70 5.13
N LEU A 44 -2.50 -12.62 5.88
CA LEU A 44 -3.32 -11.42 5.82
C LEU A 44 -2.78 -10.49 4.72
N GLN A 45 -3.57 -10.21 3.70
CA GLN A 45 -3.30 -9.08 2.81
C GLN A 45 -4.18 -7.91 3.20
N LEU A 46 -3.57 -6.77 3.43
CA LEU A 46 -4.21 -5.48 3.69
C LEU A 46 -4.25 -4.68 2.41
N ASP A 47 -5.41 -4.16 2.05
CA ASP A 47 -5.56 -3.22 0.95
C ASP A 47 -5.67 -1.80 1.51
N CYS A 48 -4.74 -0.93 1.09
CA CYS A 48 -4.55 0.40 1.65
C CYS A 48 -4.57 1.51 0.59
N PRO A 49 -5.64 1.64 -0.21
CA PRO A 49 -5.80 2.75 -1.16
C PRO A 49 -5.95 4.11 -0.47
N ASP A 50 -6.25 4.12 0.82
CA ASP A 50 -6.27 5.31 1.66
C ASP A 50 -4.92 6.03 1.71
N LEU A 51 -3.80 5.32 1.51
CA LEU A 51 -2.44 5.86 1.54
C LEU A 51 -1.98 6.44 0.19
N ALA A 52 -2.68 6.15 -0.90
CA ALA A 52 -2.31 6.61 -2.23
C ALA A 52 -3.52 7.11 -3.05
N LEU A 53 -4.42 6.23 -3.50
CA LEU A 53 -5.59 6.58 -4.31
C LEU A 53 -6.44 7.70 -3.70
N ALA A 54 -6.60 7.67 -2.37
CA ALA A 54 -7.41 8.67 -1.67
C ALA A 54 -6.88 10.11 -1.87
N ARG A 55 -5.58 10.29 -2.14
CA ARG A 55 -5.00 11.58 -2.47
C ARG A 55 -5.63 12.15 -3.75
N HIS A 56 -5.75 11.31 -4.76
CA HIS A 56 -6.33 11.70 -6.05
C HIS A 56 -7.85 11.86 -5.99
N MET A 57 -8.56 10.94 -5.33
CA MET A 57 -10.03 10.93 -5.34
C MET A 57 -10.66 11.82 -4.28
N THR A 58 -10.34 11.59 -3.01
CA THR A 58 -11.07 12.16 -1.88
C THR A 58 -10.39 13.42 -1.34
N PHE A 59 -9.06 13.47 -1.35
CA PHE A 59 -8.28 14.51 -0.69
C PHE A 59 -7.48 15.38 -1.66
N LYS A 60 -7.92 15.50 -2.90
CA LYS A 60 -7.26 16.33 -3.92
C LYS A 60 -7.10 17.80 -3.53
N GLU A 61 -8.00 18.32 -2.69
CA GLU A 61 -7.97 19.71 -2.22
C GLU A 61 -7.02 19.92 -1.02
N LEU A 62 -6.57 18.86 -0.35
CA LEU A 62 -5.58 18.99 0.71
C LEU A 62 -4.22 19.42 0.15
N SER A 63 -3.42 20.10 0.97
CA SER A 63 -2.00 20.21 0.66
C SER A 63 -1.33 18.84 0.73
N GLU A 64 -0.21 18.66 0.01
CA GLU A 64 0.59 17.44 0.11
C GLU A 64 0.99 17.14 1.56
N LYS A 65 1.40 18.19 2.29
CA LYS A 65 1.78 18.09 3.70
C LYS A 65 0.63 17.56 4.57
N ASP A 66 -0.57 18.10 4.40
CA ASP A 66 -1.73 17.68 5.21
C ASP A 66 -2.15 16.25 4.88
N PHE A 67 -2.04 15.86 3.60
CA PHE A 67 -2.27 14.46 3.21
C PHE A 67 -1.25 13.52 3.86
N LEU A 68 0.03 13.88 3.89
CA LEU A 68 1.07 13.05 4.53
C LEU A 68 0.86 12.93 6.05
N ILE A 69 0.42 14.00 6.73
CA ILE A 69 0.04 13.93 8.15
C ILE A 69 -1.11 12.95 8.36
N ARG A 70 -2.13 12.99 7.48
CA ARG A 70 -3.23 12.04 7.52
C ARG A 70 -2.75 10.59 7.28
N ALA A 71 -1.88 10.38 6.32
CA ALA A 71 -1.31 9.06 6.03
C ALA A 71 -0.52 8.50 7.23
N GLU A 72 0.24 9.34 7.94
CA GLU A 72 0.91 8.93 9.19
C GLU A 72 -0.09 8.43 10.23
N LYS A 73 -1.16 9.18 10.46
CA LYS A 73 -2.23 8.78 11.39
C LYS A 73 -2.87 7.45 10.99
N GLN A 74 -3.09 7.23 9.71
CA GLN A 74 -3.65 5.96 9.20
C GLN A 74 -2.71 4.78 9.44
N ILE A 75 -1.40 4.97 9.27
CA ILE A 75 -0.39 3.93 9.60
C ILE A 75 -0.36 3.66 11.11
N GLU A 76 -0.47 4.68 11.96
CA GLU A 76 -0.55 4.50 13.42
C GLU A 76 -1.77 3.65 13.80
N CYS A 77 -2.94 3.96 13.25
CA CYS A 77 -4.17 3.21 13.48
C CYS A 77 -4.08 1.76 12.96
N LEU A 78 -3.47 1.57 11.80
CA LEU A 78 -3.21 0.24 11.25
C LEU A 78 -2.27 -0.56 12.17
N ASN A 79 -1.17 0.05 12.63
CA ASN A 79 -0.22 -0.60 13.54
C ASN A 79 -0.88 -0.98 14.87
N ALA A 80 -1.81 -0.17 15.38
CA ALA A 80 -2.59 -0.52 16.58
C ALA A 80 -3.43 -1.79 16.35
N ALA A 81 -4.09 -1.92 15.19
CA ALA A 81 -4.84 -3.12 14.81
C ALA A 81 -3.94 -4.37 14.65
N LEU A 82 -2.67 -4.19 14.28
CA LEU A 82 -1.70 -5.26 14.01
C LEU A 82 -0.88 -5.70 15.24
N THR A 83 -1.03 -5.05 16.39
CA THR A 83 -0.13 -5.18 17.56
C THR A 83 0.08 -6.64 18.02
N LYS A 84 -0.90 -7.53 17.82
CA LYS A 84 -0.85 -8.94 18.28
C LYS A 84 -0.66 -9.93 17.13
N ILE A 85 -0.29 -9.46 15.96
CA ILE A 85 -0.14 -10.30 14.76
C ILE A 85 1.34 -10.31 14.35
N ASP A 86 1.85 -11.49 14.05
CA ASP A 86 3.20 -11.65 13.52
C ASP A 86 3.29 -10.98 12.13
N SER A 87 4.17 -9.98 12.01
CA SER A 87 4.38 -9.23 10.78
C SER A 87 4.76 -10.12 9.59
N SER A 88 5.35 -11.29 9.84
CA SER A 88 5.70 -12.27 8.79
C SER A 88 4.48 -12.86 8.07
N LYS A 89 3.30 -12.70 8.65
CA LYS A 89 2.02 -13.13 8.06
C LYS A 89 1.29 -12.02 7.33
N ILE A 90 1.86 -10.80 7.25
CA ILE A 90 1.16 -9.62 6.77
C ILE A 90 1.80 -9.11 5.47
N ARG A 91 0.99 -9.01 4.44
CA ARG A 91 1.25 -8.29 3.18
C ARG A 91 0.37 -7.04 3.14
N MET A 92 0.94 -5.92 2.76
CA MET A 92 0.21 -4.67 2.53
C MET A 92 0.34 -4.28 1.07
N HIS A 93 -0.79 -3.98 0.43
CA HIS A 93 -0.86 -3.46 -0.92
C HIS A 93 -1.18 -1.96 -0.88
N ILE A 94 -0.35 -1.17 -1.54
CA ILE A 94 -0.59 0.25 -1.78
C ILE A 94 -1.12 0.40 -3.20
N CYS A 95 -2.32 0.96 -3.32
CA CYS A 95 -3.02 1.10 -4.57
C CYS A 95 -3.21 2.58 -4.91
N TRP A 96 -2.79 2.97 -6.12
CA TRP A 96 -3.07 4.29 -6.68
C TRP A 96 -4.37 4.32 -7.49
N GLY A 97 -5.00 3.18 -7.69
CA GLY A 97 -6.25 3.03 -8.41
C GLY A 97 -6.13 2.26 -9.72
N ASN A 98 -6.91 1.20 -9.81
CA ASN A 98 -6.95 0.29 -10.95
C ASN A 98 -8.10 0.69 -11.90
N TYR A 99 -8.06 1.89 -12.46
CA TYR A 99 -9.04 2.38 -13.41
C TYR A 99 -8.38 3.17 -14.54
N GLU A 100 -8.98 3.17 -15.71
CA GLU A 100 -8.55 3.97 -16.86
C GLU A 100 -9.07 5.40 -16.71
N GLY A 101 -8.17 6.30 -16.38
CA GLY A 101 -8.50 7.72 -16.24
C GLY A 101 -7.27 8.55 -15.89
N PRO A 102 -7.35 9.89 -16.04
CA PRO A 102 -6.23 10.75 -15.69
C PRO A 102 -6.04 10.79 -14.17
N HIS A 103 -4.83 10.51 -13.72
CA HIS A 103 -4.38 10.57 -12.34
C HIS A 103 -3.53 11.82 -12.12
N THR A 104 -4.17 12.97 -11.91
CA THR A 104 -3.49 14.27 -11.87
C THR A 104 -3.03 14.69 -10.46
N PHE A 105 -3.50 13.99 -9.41
CA PHE A 105 -3.19 14.31 -8.02
C PHE A 105 -2.54 13.15 -7.26
N ASP A 106 -2.01 12.16 -7.95
CA ASP A 106 -1.33 11.04 -7.31
C ASP A 106 -0.16 11.54 -6.45
N ILE A 107 -0.02 10.92 -5.28
CA ILE A 107 1.16 11.12 -4.44
C ILE A 107 2.29 10.24 -4.96
N GLY A 108 3.46 10.82 -5.22
CA GLY A 108 4.62 10.05 -5.64
C GLY A 108 5.13 9.11 -4.54
N LEU A 109 5.65 7.94 -4.94
CA LEU A 109 6.19 6.96 -4.00
C LEU A 109 7.28 7.56 -3.10
N GLU A 110 8.14 8.43 -3.62
CA GLU A 110 9.19 9.11 -2.85
C GLU A 110 8.64 9.80 -1.59
N LYS A 111 7.45 10.40 -1.69
CA LYS A 111 6.83 11.15 -0.60
C LYS A 111 6.17 10.25 0.43
N ILE A 112 5.48 9.20 -0.01
CA ILE A 112 4.67 8.37 0.86
C ILE A 112 5.45 7.17 1.44
N LEU A 113 6.50 6.69 0.74
CA LEU A 113 7.25 5.50 1.16
C LEU A 113 7.84 5.59 2.59
N PRO A 114 8.41 6.71 3.05
CA PRO A 114 8.91 6.82 4.42
C PRO A 114 7.82 6.58 5.48
N ILE A 115 6.57 6.93 5.19
CA ILE A 115 5.42 6.71 6.06
C ILE A 115 5.00 5.24 6.00
N ILE A 116 4.87 4.68 4.79
CA ILE A 116 4.51 3.28 4.54
C ILE A 116 5.49 2.32 5.24
N LEU A 117 6.79 2.63 5.23
CA LEU A 117 7.81 1.79 5.85
C LEU A 117 7.69 1.71 7.38
N LYS A 118 6.92 2.59 8.04
CA LYS A 118 6.59 2.53 9.48
C LYS A 118 5.53 1.46 9.81
N ALA A 119 4.83 0.92 8.82
CA ALA A 119 3.84 -0.14 9.04
C ALA A 119 4.46 -1.44 9.55
N ASN A 120 3.82 -2.08 10.52
CA ASN A 120 4.25 -3.35 11.13
C ASN A 120 3.92 -4.55 10.22
N ILE A 121 4.48 -4.55 9.01
CA ILE A 121 4.26 -5.57 7.98
C ILE A 121 5.61 -6.10 7.48
N LYS A 122 5.64 -7.30 6.94
CA LYS A 122 6.83 -7.85 6.28
C LYS A 122 6.82 -7.60 4.77
N TYR A 123 5.68 -7.77 4.12
CA TYR A 123 5.58 -7.73 2.66
C TYR A 123 4.88 -6.45 2.22
N LEU A 124 5.55 -5.67 1.38
CA LEU A 124 5.03 -4.43 0.80
C LEU A 124 4.82 -4.62 -0.71
N SER A 125 3.58 -4.56 -1.17
CA SER A 125 3.21 -4.61 -2.58
C SER A 125 2.88 -3.21 -3.09
N ILE A 126 3.48 -2.81 -4.21
CA ILE A 126 3.30 -1.49 -4.84
C ILE A 126 3.09 -1.63 -6.35
N GLU A 127 2.36 -0.71 -6.94
CA GLU A 127 2.28 -0.57 -8.39
C GLU A 127 3.64 -0.13 -8.96
N SER A 128 4.05 -0.71 -10.09
CA SER A 128 5.30 -0.32 -10.76
C SER A 128 5.40 -0.78 -12.22
N SER A 129 4.35 -1.37 -12.80
CA SER A 129 4.30 -1.74 -14.22
C SER A 129 3.64 -0.71 -15.08
N ASN A 130 2.61 -0.03 -14.57
CA ASN A 130 1.88 0.97 -15.34
C ASN A 130 2.74 2.23 -15.57
N PRO A 131 2.53 2.96 -16.67
CA PRO A 131 3.37 4.11 -17.05
C PRO A 131 3.43 5.23 -16.01
N ARG A 132 2.46 5.33 -15.11
CA ARG A 132 2.43 6.36 -14.05
C ARG A 132 3.50 6.12 -12.99
N HIS A 133 3.78 4.84 -12.67
CA HIS A 133 4.63 4.43 -11.56
C HIS A 133 5.87 3.63 -12.00
N ALA A 134 6.00 3.28 -13.29
CA ALA A 134 7.10 2.45 -13.82
C ALA A 134 8.51 3.05 -13.58
N HIS A 135 8.62 4.35 -13.35
CA HIS A 135 9.89 5.03 -13.08
C HIS A 135 10.27 5.01 -11.60
N GLU A 136 9.34 4.69 -10.68
CA GLU A 136 9.51 4.88 -9.23
C GLU A 136 10.42 3.84 -8.56
N TRP A 137 10.90 2.82 -9.29
CA TRP A 137 11.97 1.94 -8.78
C TRP A 137 13.23 2.75 -8.38
N GLN A 138 13.48 3.91 -9.02
CA GLN A 138 14.59 4.81 -8.70
C GLN A 138 14.52 5.41 -7.28
N VAL A 139 13.35 5.45 -6.67
CA VAL A 139 13.18 5.91 -5.29
C VAL A 139 14.04 5.09 -4.32
N PHE A 140 14.22 3.81 -4.58
CA PHE A 140 15.03 2.91 -3.76
C PHE A 140 16.55 3.09 -3.91
N GLU A 141 17.01 3.94 -4.83
CA GLU A 141 18.41 4.39 -4.84
C GLU A 141 18.73 5.22 -3.59
N ASN A 142 17.76 6.03 -3.16
CA ASN A 142 17.90 6.98 -2.05
C ASN A 142 17.25 6.49 -0.75
N ILE A 143 16.09 5.81 -0.83
CA ILE A 143 15.36 5.28 0.32
C ILE A 143 15.64 3.78 0.45
N LYS A 144 16.34 3.38 1.50
CA LYS A 144 16.69 1.97 1.71
C LYS A 144 15.54 1.19 2.33
N LEU A 145 15.22 0.06 1.74
CA LEU A 145 14.26 -0.89 2.29
C LEU A 145 14.82 -1.49 3.60
N PRO A 146 14.08 -1.45 4.73
CA PRO A 146 14.50 -2.10 5.96
C PRO A 146 14.76 -3.60 5.77
N LYS A 147 15.78 -4.14 6.44
CA LYS A 147 16.22 -5.55 6.26
C LYS A 147 15.13 -6.58 6.55
N ASN A 148 14.17 -6.25 7.40
CA ASN A 148 13.05 -7.11 7.78
C ASN A 148 11.85 -7.01 6.83
N LYS A 149 11.93 -6.21 5.77
CA LYS A 149 10.86 -6.04 4.79
C LYS A 149 11.21 -6.69 3.45
N ILE A 150 10.19 -7.14 2.75
CA ILE A 150 10.26 -7.67 1.39
C ILE A 150 9.40 -6.78 0.51
N LEU A 151 9.97 -6.28 -0.59
CA LEU A 151 9.26 -5.53 -1.61
C LEU A 151 8.65 -6.49 -2.64
N ILE A 152 7.41 -6.25 -3.00
CA ILE A 152 6.69 -6.95 -4.07
C ILE A 152 6.26 -5.91 -5.11
N PRO A 153 7.16 -5.49 -6.02
CA PRO A 153 6.78 -4.59 -7.09
C PRO A 153 5.84 -5.29 -8.06
N GLY A 154 4.86 -4.57 -8.58
CA GLY A 154 4.09 -4.99 -9.73
C GLY A 154 4.99 -5.09 -10.95
N VAL A 155 5.07 -6.25 -11.58
CA VAL A 155 5.81 -6.48 -12.82
C VAL A 155 4.89 -6.84 -13.98
N ILE A 156 3.59 -6.92 -13.71
CA ILE A 156 2.50 -7.08 -14.67
C ILE A 156 1.49 -5.96 -14.42
N ASP A 157 1.18 -5.19 -15.46
CA ASP A 157 0.15 -4.17 -15.44
C ASP A 157 -1.24 -4.81 -15.41
N SER A 158 -2.07 -4.41 -14.45
CA SER A 158 -3.42 -4.92 -14.28
C SER A 158 -4.50 -4.07 -14.98
N THR A 159 -4.12 -2.92 -15.56
CA THR A 159 -5.05 -2.03 -16.28
C THR A 159 -4.96 -2.17 -17.80
N SER A 160 -3.90 -2.76 -18.30
CA SER A 160 -3.65 -2.94 -19.73
C SER A 160 -4.40 -4.16 -20.30
N ASN A 161 -4.92 -4.03 -21.53
CA ASN A 161 -5.50 -5.14 -22.29
C ASN A 161 -4.45 -5.98 -23.04
N PHE A 162 -3.17 -5.64 -22.92
CA PHE A 162 -2.10 -6.35 -23.59
C PHE A 162 -1.61 -7.55 -22.76
N VAL A 163 -1.35 -8.67 -23.43
CA VAL A 163 -0.54 -9.75 -22.85
C VAL A 163 0.91 -9.32 -22.94
N GLU A 164 1.51 -8.97 -21.84
CA GLU A 164 2.88 -8.46 -21.79
C GLU A 164 3.89 -9.55 -22.10
N HIS A 165 4.92 -9.21 -22.89
CA HIS A 165 5.98 -10.16 -23.21
C HIS A 165 6.78 -10.54 -21.96
N PRO A 166 7.16 -11.83 -21.76
CA PRO A 166 7.91 -12.26 -20.58
C PRO A 166 9.20 -11.46 -20.32
N ASP A 167 9.90 -11.03 -21.38
CA ASP A 167 11.12 -10.22 -21.23
C ASP A 167 10.82 -8.82 -20.66
N VAL A 168 9.65 -8.25 -20.92
CA VAL A 168 9.25 -6.96 -20.34
C VAL A 168 9.05 -7.14 -18.83
N VAL A 169 8.36 -8.21 -18.42
CA VAL A 169 8.16 -8.57 -17.02
C VAL A 169 9.49 -8.84 -16.31
N ALA A 170 10.37 -9.63 -16.93
CA ALA A 170 11.70 -9.92 -16.41
C ALA A 170 12.55 -8.66 -16.26
N ASN A 171 12.54 -7.75 -17.24
CA ASN A 171 13.32 -6.52 -17.21
C ASN A 171 12.88 -5.58 -16.07
N ARG A 172 11.58 -5.50 -15.76
CA ARG A 172 11.07 -4.74 -14.60
C ARG A 172 11.66 -5.28 -13.31
N LEU A 173 11.64 -6.61 -13.11
CA LEU A 173 12.22 -7.23 -11.92
C LEU A 173 13.73 -7.02 -11.83
N ILE A 174 14.44 -7.09 -12.96
CA ILE A 174 15.88 -6.81 -13.05
C ILE A 174 16.19 -5.37 -12.64
N GLN A 175 15.36 -4.38 -12.99
CA GLN A 175 15.54 -2.99 -12.58
C GLN A 175 15.51 -2.87 -11.05
N PHE A 176 14.51 -3.46 -10.38
CA PHE A 176 14.45 -3.47 -8.92
C PHE A 176 15.64 -4.20 -8.28
N SER A 177 16.13 -5.28 -8.88
CA SER A 177 17.28 -6.04 -8.36
C SER A 177 18.61 -5.25 -8.35
N LYS A 178 18.69 -4.11 -9.05
CA LYS A 178 19.85 -3.21 -9.01
C LYS A 178 19.88 -2.34 -7.74
N VAL A 179 18.72 -2.11 -7.13
CA VAL A 179 18.55 -1.18 -6.01
C VAL A 179 18.06 -1.86 -4.72
N ILE A 180 17.44 -3.05 -4.85
CA ILE A 180 16.95 -3.87 -3.74
C ILE A 180 17.71 -5.21 -3.72
N ASN A 181 18.00 -5.71 -2.52
CA ASN A 181 18.62 -7.01 -2.34
C ASN A 181 17.68 -8.13 -2.84
N LYS A 182 18.20 -9.12 -3.55
CA LYS A 182 17.40 -10.19 -4.17
C LYS A 182 16.57 -10.97 -3.14
N GLU A 183 17.10 -11.16 -1.93
CA GLU A 183 16.41 -11.81 -0.82
C GLU A 183 15.24 -10.99 -0.25
N GLN A 184 15.17 -9.69 -0.61
CA GLN A 184 14.11 -8.78 -0.21
C GLN A 184 13.16 -8.44 -1.38
N LEU A 185 13.20 -9.20 -2.48
CA LEU A 185 12.46 -8.93 -3.70
C LEU A 185 11.59 -10.12 -4.09
N MET A 186 10.31 -9.87 -4.33
CA MET A 186 9.36 -10.84 -4.92
C MET A 186 8.66 -10.17 -6.10
N ALA A 187 8.21 -10.95 -7.08
CA ALA A 187 7.40 -10.44 -8.17
C ALA A 187 5.91 -10.43 -7.79
N GLY A 188 5.18 -9.40 -8.19
CA GLY A 188 3.74 -9.27 -8.04
C GLY A 188 3.08 -8.69 -9.28
N THR A 189 1.80 -8.37 -9.16
CA THR A 189 1.03 -7.57 -10.12
C THR A 189 0.82 -6.17 -9.56
N ASP A 190 0.53 -5.19 -10.41
CA ASP A 190 0.26 -3.82 -9.96
C ASP A 190 -0.92 -3.78 -9.00
N CYS A 191 -2.00 -4.45 -9.35
CA CYS A 191 -3.21 -4.59 -8.53
C CYS A 191 -3.87 -5.95 -8.78
N GLY A 192 -5.09 -6.17 -8.26
CA GLY A 192 -5.92 -7.32 -8.62
C GLY A 192 -6.39 -7.24 -10.07
N PHE A 193 -6.62 -8.41 -10.67
CA PHE A 193 -7.32 -8.50 -11.94
C PHE A 193 -8.83 -8.57 -11.66
N SER A 194 -9.59 -7.64 -12.24
CA SER A 194 -11.05 -7.55 -12.13
C SER A 194 -11.74 -7.96 -13.42
#